data_ff42f47566d10afbbaf6925512f6a75f
#
_entry.id   ff42f47566d10afbbaf6925512f6a75f
#
_cell.length_a   1.000
_cell.length_b   1.000
_cell.length_c   1.000
_cell.angle_alpha   90.00
_cell.angle_beta   90.00
_cell.angle_gamma   90.00
#
_symmetry.space_group_name_H-M   'P 1'
#
loop_
_entity.id
_entity.type
_entity.pdbx_description
1 polymer ?
#
loop_
_entity_poly.entity_id
_entity_poly.type
_entity_poly.pdbx_seq_one_letter_code
_entity_poly.pdbx_strand_id
1 'polypeptide(L)'
;MNKRKAFNNKKGFTLVEMIVVIVILGILLAIMVPQLIKYIDKAKAVQCRADVSYIMKEYQIEALEKDPGNAKDARALLVAIIKEHSGAPKGESEIFNGGVYSGVCTSNGFYTCTFDESFKAVTVTCSEHDDEQIEIKKLADVLNSLDFSDIPGCSYPNLDKYFQGSRTSINSEAISVGGYGEYGSFAKVIEKKLGEQGINTAGRSWRMDKTTNTYNLYLTDSKKITADMVNSRVPCTQYDIKNNKIIHGTMEVIMERQGDGYYPVLNNKSFVPDKE
;
A
#
# COMPACT_ATOMS: atom_id res chain seq x y z
N MET A 1 50.17 -16.59 -67.51
CA MET A 1 48.80 -16.06 -67.22
C MET A 1 48.75 -15.55 -65.79
N ASN A 2 48.88 -14.20 -65.58
CA ASN A 2 48.85 -13.55 -64.26
C ASN A 2 47.43 -13.15 -63.91
N LYS A 3 46.82 -13.82 -62.94
CA LYS A 3 45.52 -13.41 -62.37
C LYS A 3 45.77 -12.26 -61.40
N ARG A 4 45.40 -11.06 -61.81
CA ARG A 4 45.30 -9.88 -60.92
C ARG A 4 44.16 -10.12 -59.91
N LYS A 5 44.51 -10.23 -58.62
CA LYS A 5 43.53 -10.21 -57.54
C LYS A 5 42.87 -8.82 -57.49
N ALA A 6 41.57 -8.76 -57.72
CA ALA A 6 40.79 -7.55 -57.49
C ALA A 6 40.82 -7.22 -56.00
N PHE A 7 41.39 -6.06 -55.65
CA PHE A 7 41.32 -5.53 -54.29
C PHE A 7 39.85 -5.03 -54.07
N ASN A 8 39.14 -5.79 -53.25
CA ASN A 8 37.80 -5.41 -52.81
C ASN A 8 37.95 -4.20 -51.87
N ASN A 9 37.60 -3.02 -52.34
CA ASN A 9 37.69 -1.77 -51.60
C ASN A 9 36.62 -1.78 -50.50
N LYS A 10 36.93 -2.34 -49.33
CA LYS A 10 36.09 -2.26 -48.14
C LYS A 10 36.12 -0.80 -47.65
N LYS A 11 35.05 -0.05 -47.93
CA LYS A 11 34.89 1.27 -47.33
C LYS A 11 34.74 1.09 -45.82
N GLY A 12 35.73 1.56 -45.04
CA GLY A 12 35.65 1.62 -43.58
C GLY A 12 34.79 2.81 -43.16
N PHE A 13 34.16 2.67 -42.00
CA PHE A 13 33.40 3.79 -41.38
C PHE A 13 34.38 4.90 -40.96
N THR A 14 33.96 6.15 -41.15
CA THR A 14 34.71 7.31 -40.68
C THR A 14 34.44 7.53 -39.17
N LEU A 15 35.41 8.11 -38.47
CA LEU A 15 35.26 8.47 -37.05
C LEU A 15 34.07 9.41 -36.82
N VAL A 16 33.80 10.33 -37.76
CA VAL A 16 32.64 11.26 -37.67
C VAL A 16 31.31 10.53 -37.78
N GLU A 17 31.18 9.53 -38.68
CA GLU A 17 29.96 8.73 -38.77
C GLU A 17 29.65 8.00 -37.46
N MET A 18 30.67 7.49 -36.77
CA MET A 18 30.52 6.82 -35.47
C MET A 18 30.05 7.82 -34.38
N ILE A 19 30.68 9.01 -34.33
CA ILE A 19 30.30 10.04 -33.34
C ILE A 19 28.85 10.49 -33.54
N VAL A 20 28.43 10.75 -34.78
CA VAL A 20 27.04 11.16 -35.07
C VAL A 20 26.06 10.09 -34.63
N VAL A 21 26.33 8.81 -34.89
CA VAL A 21 25.45 7.70 -34.48
C VAL A 21 25.31 7.62 -32.95
N ILE A 22 26.42 7.70 -32.20
CA ILE A 22 26.34 7.61 -30.73
C ILE A 22 25.62 8.82 -30.12
N VAL A 23 25.74 10.03 -30.70
CA VAL A 23 25.00 11.20 -30.26
C VAL A 23 23.50 11.05 -30.48
N ILE A 24 23.10 10.57 -31.68
CA ILE A 24 21.67 10.33 -31.97
C ILE A 24 21.12 9.26 -31.04
N LEU A 25 21.83 8.14 -30.84
CA LEU A 25 21.43 7.09 -29.91
C LEU A 25 21.30 7.61 -28.47
N GLY A 26 22.23 8.46 -28.03
CA GLY A 26 22.19 9.08 -26.70
C GLY A 26 20.93 9.94 -26.49
N ILE A 27 20.55 10.74 -27.49
CA ILE A 27 19.33 11.56 -27.43
C ILE A 27 18.07 10.67 -27.39
N LEU A 28 18.00 9.64 -28.22
CA LEU A 28 16.88 8.71 -28.25
C LEU A 28 16.72 7.97 -26.94
N LEU A 29 17.83 7.46 -26.37
CA LEU A 29 17.82 6.78 -25.07
C LEU A 29 17.37 7.69 -23.93
N ALA A 30 17.78 8.95 -23.92
CA ALA A 30 17.39 9.92 -22.90
C ALA A 30 15.86 10.15 -22.83
N ILE A 31 15.15 10.00 -23.95
CA ILE A 31 13.70 10.14 -24.02
C ILE A 31 13.01 8.78 -23.73
N MET A 32 13.57 7.66 -24.21
CA MET A 32 12.93 6.36 -24.11
C MET A 32 13.05 5.73 -22.71
N VAL A 33 14.15 5.94 -22.01
CA VAL A 33 14.41 5.29 -20.71
C VAL A 33 13.36 5.65 -19.64
N PRO A 34 12.98 6.95 -19.45
CA PRO A 34 11.95 7.29 -18.46
C PRO A 34 10.57 6.66 -18.78
N GLN A 35 10.23 6.54 -20.06
CA GLN A 35 8.98 5.89 -20.45
C GLN A 35 9.01 4.38 -20.21
N LEU A 36 10.15 3.73 -20.49
CA LEU A 36 10.33 2.31 -20.25
C LEU A 36 10.19 1.94 -18.77
N ILE A 37 10.73 2.75 -17.88
CA ILE A 37 10.59 2.56 -16.42
C ILE A 37 9.11 2.55 -16.03
N LYS A 38 8.32 3.54 -16.48
CA LYS A 38 6.87 3.59 -16.23
C LYS A 38 6.13 2.33 -16.74
N TYR A 39 6.54 1.78 -17.88
CA TYR A 39 5.95 0.54 -18.40
C TYR A 39 6.32 -0.68 -17.55
N ILE A 40 7.55 -0.74 -17.06
CA ILE A 40 8.00 -1.81 -16.17
C ILE A 40 7.21 -1.78 -14.87
N ASP A 41 6.99 -0.61 -14.27
CA ASP A 41 6.23 -0.47 -13.03
C ASP A 41 4.76 -0.88 -13.22
N LYS A 42 4.13 -0.49 -14.34
CA LYS A 42 2.79 -0.96 -14.70
C LYS A 42 2.74 -2.48 -14.88
N ALA A 43 3.74 -3.07 -15.53
CA ALA A 43 3.80 -4.52 -15.73
C ALA A 43 3.93 -5.26 -14.39
N LYS A 44 4.74 -4.74 -13.47
CA LYS A 44 4.89 -5.29 -12.10
C LYS A 44 3.56 -5.20 -11.33
N ALA A 45 2.83 -4.09 -11.43
CA ALA A 45 1.53 -3.92 -10.80
C ALA A 45 0.52 -4.95 -11.32
N VAL A 46 0.45 -5.15 -12.65
CA VAL A 46 -0.44 -6.16 -13.26
C VAL A 46 -0.07 -7.57 -12.81
N GLN A 47 1.22 -7.90 -12.76
CA GLN A 47 1.68 -9.20 -12.29
C GLN A 47 1.30 -9.41 -10.82
N CYS A 48 1.56 -8.45 -9.95
CA CYS A 48 1.22 -8.53 -8.53
C CYS A 48 -0.28 -8.76 -8.31
N ARG A 49 -1.14 -8.11 -9.08
CA ARG A 49 -2.61 -8.33 -9.02
C ARG A 49 -3.01 -9.74 -9.45
N ALA A 50 -2.36 -10.27 -10.49
CA ALA A 50 -2.57 -11.64 -10.92
C ALA A 50 -2.18 -12.63 -9.82
N ASP A 51 -1.04 -12.40 -9.16
CA ASP A 51 -0.53 -13.21 -8.04
C ASP A 51 -1.49 -13.15 -6.83
N VAL A 52 -1.96 -11.97 -6.46
CA VAL A 52 -2.97 -11.79 -5.40
C VAL A 52 -4.25 -12.54 -5.72
N SER A 53 -4.75 -12.39 -6.96
CA SER A 53 -5.97 -13.09 -7.39
C SER A 53 -5.81 -14.62 -7.39
N TYR A 54 -4.64 -15.12 -7.74
CA TYR A 54 -4.30 -16.54 -7.67
C TYR A 54 -4.30 -17.02 -6.21
N ILE A 55 -3.57 -16.34 -5.32
CA ILE A 55 -3.48 -16.69 -3.90
C ILE A 55 -4.87 -16.75 -3.24
N MET A 56 -5.73 -15.77 -3.53
CA MET A 56 -7.09 -15.74 -2.98
C MET A 56 -7.93 -16.93 -3.45
N LYS A 57 -7.87 -17.28 -4.74
CA LYS A 57 -8.59 -18.42 -5.32
C LYS A 57 -8.08 -19.75 -4.79
N GLU A 58 -6.77 -19.90 -4.76
CA GLU A 58 -6.13 -21.13 -4.25
C GLU A 58 -6.45 -21.34 -2.78
N TYR A 59 -6.38 -20.25 -1.98
CA TYR A 59 -6.80 -20.32 -0.59
C TYR A 59 -8.25 -20.79 -0.44
N GLN A 60 -9.16 -20.27 -1.25
CA GLN A 60 -10.57 -20.67 -1.20
C GLN A 60 -10.78 -22.15 -1.49
N ILE A 61 -10.07 -22.68 -2.48
CA ILE A 61 -10.11 -24.10 -2.85
C ILE A 61 -9.56 -24.97 -1.72
N GLU A 62 -8.38 -24.68 -1.25
CA GLU A 62 -7.69 -25.40 -0.19
C GLU A 62 -8.43 -25.33 1.16
N ALA A 63 -9.04 -24.20 1.47
CA ALA A 63 -9.80 -24.01 2.69
C ALA A 63 -11.13 -24.80 2.71
N LEU A 64 -11.70 -25.11 1.55
CA LEU A 64 -12.84 -26.01 1.44
C LEU A 64 -12.45 -27.46 1.72
N GLU A 65 -11.24 -27.85 1.35
CA GLU A 65 -10.74 -29.21 1.54
C GLU A 65 -10.16 -29.43 2.95
N LYS A 66 -9.34 -28.50 3.43
CA LYS A 66 -8.60 -28.61 4.71
C LYS A 66 -9.37 -28.11 5.93
N ASP A 67 -10.46 -27.38 5.71
CA ASP A 67 -11.40 -26.89 6.75
C ASP A 67 -10.71 -26.21 7.96
N PRO A 68 -9.98 -25.11 7.77
CA PRO A 68 -9.29 -24.43 8.84
C PRO A 68 -10.30 -23.92 9.89
N GLY A 69 -10.23 -24.44 11.10
CA GLY A 69 -11.19 -24.12 12.17
C GLY A 69 -10.82 -22.89 13.02
N ASN A 70 -9.67 -22.28 12.77
CA ASN A 70 -9.19 -21.12 13.52
C ASN A 70 -8.17 -20.32 12.73
N ALA A 71 -7.89 -19.09 13.21
CA ALA A 71 -6.97 -18.17 12.57
C ALA A 71 -5.52 -18.67 12.43
N LYS A 72 -5.08 -19.60 13.28
CA LYS A 72 -3.73 -20.17 13.20
C LYS A 72 -3.62 -21.13 12.02
N ASP A 73 -4.59 -22.02 11.87
CA ASP A 73 -4.63 -22.98 10.77
C ASP A 73 -4.85 -22.29 9.43
N ALA A 74 -5.75 -21.30 9.37
CA ALA A 74 -5.96 -20.45 8.21
C ALA A 74 -4.69 -19.73 7.76
N ARG A 75 -3.92 -19.22 8.72
CA ARG A 75 -2.65 -18.55 8.45
C ARG A 75 -1.57 -19.51 7.95
N ALA A 76 -1.47 -20.71 8.56
CA ALA A 76 -0.54 -21.73 8.13
C ALA A 76 -0.83 -22.20 6.68
N LEU A 77 -2.10 -22.34 6.34
CA LEU A 77 -2.54 -22.65 4.98
C LEU A 77 -2.12 -21.56 3.99
N LEU A 78 -2.39 -20.30 4.32
CA LEU A 78 -2.03 -19.17 3.46
C LEU A 78 -0.52 -19.05 3.25
N VAL A 79 0.29 -19.25 4.31
CA VAL A 79 1.75 -19.28 4.21
C VAL A 79 2.23 -20.39 3.28
N ALA A 80 1.62 -21.58 3.33
CA ALA A 80 1.97 -22.67 2.43
C ALA A 80 1.69 -22.32 0.96
N ILE A 81 0.54 -21.72 0.66
CA ILE A 81 0.17 -21.29 -0.69
C ILE A 81 1.12 -20.21 -1.21
N ILE A 82 1.43 -19.19 -0.40
CA ILE A 82 2.37 -18.14 -0.77
C ILE A 82 3.76 -18.71 -1.03
N LYS A 83 4.21 -19.66 -0.21
CA LYS A 83 5.51 -20.33 -0.36
C LYS A 83 5.59 -21.10 -1.67
N GLU A 84 4.57 -21.85 -1.99
CA GLU A 84 4.49 -22.62 -3.23
C GLU A 84 4.49 -21.70 -4.46
N HIS A 85 3.65 -20.66 -4.44
CA HIS A 85 3.53 -19.72 -5.56
C HIS A 85 4.80 -18.89 -5.78
N SER A 86 5.48 -18.47 -4.72
CA SER A 86 6.69 -17.65 -4.83
C SER A 86 7.91 -18.40 -5.38
N GLY A 87 7.88 -19.73 -5.36
CA GLY A 87 8.99 -20.58 -5.81
C GLY A 87 10.30 -20.39 -5.04
N ALA A 88 10.31 -19.58 -3.99
CA ALA A 88 11.50 -19.26 -3.21
C ALA A 88 11.58 -20.18 -1.98
N PRO A 89 12.77 -20.72 -1.65
CA PRO A 89 13.00 -21.48 -0.42
C PRO A 89 13.08 -20.53 0.78
N LYS A 90 11.97 -19.83 1.09
CA LYS A 90 11.87 -18.95 2.24
C LYS A 90 11.32 -19.73 3.43
N GLY A 91 11.86 -19.46 4.62
CA GLY A 91 11.30 -19.96 5.88
C GLY A 91 9.93 -19.32 6.17
N GLU A 92 9.11 -19.97 6.96
CA GLU A 92 7.79 -19.43 7.34
C GLU A 92 7.89 -18.05 8.01
N SER A 93 8.92 -17.81 8.81
CA SER A 93 9.19 -16.52 9.46
C SER A 93 9.61 -15.41 8.50
N GLU A 94 10.08 -15.74 7.31
CA GLU A 94 10.41 -14.77 6.26
C GLU A 94 9.17 -14.41 5.44
N ILE A 95 8.22 -15.32 5.30
CA ILE A 95 6.97 -15.11 4.59
C ILE A 95 6.00 -14.33 5.46
N PHE A 96 5.85 -14.72 6.74
CA PHE A 96 4.92 -14.07 7.67
C PHE A 96 5.66 -13.52 8.89
N ASN A 97 5.67 -12.20 9.05
CA ASN A 97 6.25 -11.52 10.18
C ASN A 97 5.42 -10.28 10.56
N GLY A 98 5.13 -10.13 11.86
CA GLY A 98 4.45 -8.93 12.36
C GLY A 98 3.04 -8.66 11.80
N GLY A 99 2.35 -9.68 11.30
CA GLY A 99 1.00 -9.54 10.72
C GLY A 99 0.97 -9.33 9.22
N VAL A 100 2.12 -9.29 8.55
CA VAL A 100 2.23 -9.08 7.10
C VAL A 100 2.93 -10.26 6.43
N TYR A 101 2.62 -10.47 5.15
CA TYR A 101 3.21 -11.52 4.32
C TYR A 101 4.09 -10.88 3.25
N SER A 102 5.18 -11.53 2.89
CA SER A 102 6.15 -11.03 1.92
C SER A 102 6.60 -12.11 0.94
N GLY A 103 7.26 -11.70 -0.14
CA GLY A 103 8.01 -12.59 -1.03
C GLY A 103 7.39 -12.88 -2.38
N VAL A 104 6.21 -12.35 -2.70
CA VAL A 104 5.58 -12.50 -4.02
C VAL A 104 5.65 -11.21 -4.84
N CYS A 105 5.47 -10.05 -4.22
CA CYS A 105 5.52 -8.78 -4.93
C CYS A 105 6.91 -8.47 -5.47
N THR A 106 7.03 -8.27 -6.79
CA THR A 106 8.29 -7.94 -7.48
C THR A 106 8.83 -6.55 -7.16
N SER A 107 8.01 -5.68 -6.57
CA SER A 107 8.39 -4.35 -6.07
C SER A 107 8.69 -4.33 -4.57
N ASN A 108 8.91 -5.52 -3.95
CA ASN A 108 9.15 -5.69 -2.52
C ASN A 108 7.98 -5.22 -1.61
N GLY A 109 6.77 -5.11 -2.15
CA GLY A 109 5.58 -4.89 -1.36
C GLY A 109 5.28 -6.08 -0.44
N PHE A 110 4.64 -5.79 0.68
CA PHE A 110 4.10 -6.81 1.58
C PHE A 110 2.59 -6.94 1.40
N TYR A 111 2.06 -8.10 1.77
CA TYR A 111 0.63 -8.35 1.72
C TYR A 111 0.03 -8.34 3.12
N THR A 112 -1.15 -7.76 3.21
CA THR A 112 -2.05 -7.94 4.35
C THR A 112 -3.16 -8.87 3.94
N CYS A 113 -3.50 -9.78 4.84
CA CYS A 113 -4.50 -10.80 4.58
C CYS A 113 -5.55 -10.77 5.70
N THR A 114 -6.80 -10.63 5.31
CA THR A 114 -7.96 -10.64 6.22
C THR A 114 -8.81 -11.87 5.90
N PHE A 115 -9.04 -12.71 6.89
CA PHE A 115 -9.90 -13.88 6.76
C PHE A 115 -11.35 -13.52 7.10
N ASP A 116 -12.28 -14.19 6.45
CA ASP A 116 -13.69 -14.14 6.83
C ASP A 116 -13.92 -14.86 8.18
N GLU A 117 -15.11 -14.74 8.73
CA GLU A 117 -15.45 -15.36 10.04
C GLU A 117 -15.40 -16.91 10.02
N SER A 118 -15.59 -17.50 8.86
CA SER A 118 -15.55 -18.96 8.65
C SER A 118 -14.17 -19.50 8.28
N PHE A 119 -13.17 -18.63 8.08
CA PHE A 119 -11.83 -18.96 7.56
C PHE A 119 -11.83 -19.67 6.20
N LYS A 120 -12.92 -19.54 5.43
CA LYS A 120 -13.06 -20.16 4.10
C LYS A 120 -12.62 -19.22 2.97
N ALA A 121 -12.55 -17.93 3.23
CA ALA A 121 -12.11 -16.93 2.28
C ALA A 121 -11.06 -16.01 2.88
N VAL A 122 -10.17 -15.48 2.04
CA VAL A 122 -9.16 -14.50 2.40
C VAL A 122 -9.21 -13.34 1.42
N THR A 123 -9.12 -12.13 1.94
CA THR A 123 -8.84 -10.93 1.14
C THR A 123 -7.37 -10.60 1.29
N VAL A 124 -6.67 -10.47 0.18
CA VAL A 124 -5.24 -10.18 0.11
C VAL A 124 -5.05 -8.81 -0.54
N THR A 125 -4.31 -7.93 0.10
CA THR A 125 -3.98 -6.58 -0.41
C THR A 125 -2.48 -6.37 -0.41
N CYS A 126 -1.95 -5.71 -1.45
CA CYS A 126 -0.52 -5.42 -1.59
C CYS A 126 -0.23 -3.97 -1.22
N SER A 127 0.82 -3.70 -0.43
CA SER A 127 1.20 -2.34 -0.06
C SER A 127 1.63 -1.44 -1.22
N GLU A 128 2.10 -2.04 -2.33
CA GLU A 128 2.68 -1.30 -3.46
C GLU A 128 1.71 -1.16 -4.66
N HIS A 129 0.68 -2.03 -4.76
CA HIS A 129 -0.07 -2.12 -6.02
C HIS A 129 -1.59 -2.07 -5.89
N ASP A 130 -2.14 -2.07 -4.66
CA ASP A 130 -3.59 -2.10 -4.47
C ASP A 130 -4.22 -0.71 -4.36
N ASP A 131 -3.44 0.31 -4.04
CA ASP A 131 -3.94 1.68 -3.87
C ASP A 131 -4.54 2.27 -5.16
N GLU A 132 -4.14 1.80 -6.34
CA GLU A 132 -4.68 2.26 -7.63
C GLU A 132 -6.09 1.74 -7.98
N GLN A 133 -6.62 0.75 -7.24
CA GLN A 133 -7.93 0.14 -7.54
C GLN A 133 -9.06 0.51 -6.58
N ILE A 134 -8.76 1.32 -5.57
CA ILE A 134 -9.76 1.72 -4.60
C ILE A 134 -10.72 2.70 -5.28
N GLU A 135 -11.97 2.28 -5.39
CA GLU A 135 -13.04 3.21 -5.77
C GLU A 135 -13.30 4.17 -4.60
N ILE A 136 -12.67 5.35 -4.64
CA ILE A 136 -12.77 6.37 -3.57
C ILE A 136 -14.22 6.72 -3.27
N LYS A 137 -15.11 6.62 -4.26
CA LYS A 137 -16.55 6.82 -4.05
C LYS A 137 -17.12 5.77 -3.10
N LYS A 138 -16.74 4.51 -3.25
CA LYS A 138 -17.16 3.44 -2.31
C LYS A 138 -16.56 3.67 -0.93
N LEU A 139 -15.33 4.15 -0.85
CA LEU A 139 -14.71 4.52 0.42
C LEU A 139 -15.50 5.61 1.14
N ALA A 140 -15.96 6.64 0.43
CA ALA A 140 -16.81 7.69 1.00
C ALA A 140 -18.10 7.10 1.59
N ASP A 141 -18.78 6.23 0.84
CA ASP A 141 -20.03 5.61 1.27
C ASP A 141 -19.80 4.72 2.52
N VAL A 142 -18.72 3.96 2.54
CA VAL A 142 -18.33 3.12 3.68
C VAL A 142 -18.03 3.94 4.92
N LEU A 143 -17.23 5.01 4.79
CA LEU A 143 -16.90 5.87 5.93
C LEU A 143 -18.11 6.61 6.47
N ASN A 144 -19.04 7.03 5.61
CA ASN A 144 -20.29 7.67 6.02
C ASN A 144 -21.28 6.69 6.68
N SER A 145 -21.18 5.40 6.34
CA SER A 145 -22.02 4.33 6.92
C SER A 145 -21.43 3.69 8.18
N LEU A 146 -20.27 4.14 8.67
CA LEU A 146 -19.66 3.60 9.89
C LEU A 146 -20.58 3.77 11.08
N ASP A 147 -20.90 2.66 11.74
CA ASP A 147 -21.66 2.57 12.96
C ASP A 147 -20.77 2.10 14.11
N PHE A 148 -20.77 2.83 15.19
CA PHE A 148 -20.02 2.55 16.40
C PHE A 148 -20.93 2.18 17.59
N SER A 149 -22.24 2.02 17.36
CA SER A 149 -23.22 1.75 18.43
C SER A 149 -22.96 0.43 19.15
N ASP A 150 -22.33 -0.54 18.48
CA ASP A 150 -21.98 -1.83 19.07
C ASP A 150 -20.75 -1.77 19.99
N ILE A 151 -20.05 -0.63 20.06
CA ILE A 151 -18.91 -0.46 20.95
C ILE A 151 -19.42 -0.18 22.36
N PRO A 152 -19.09 -1.00 23.38
CA PRO A 152 -19.53 -0.80 24.74
C PRO A 152 -19.11 0.56 25.31
N GLY A 153 -20.07 1.34 25.81
CA GLY A 153 -19.83 2.67 26.36
C GLY A 153 -19.59 3.76 25.29
N CYS A 154 -19.94 3.50 24.04
CA CYS A 154 -19.77 4.45 22.94
C CYS A 154 -20.65 5.69 23.12
N SER A 155 -20.00 6.87 23.13
CA SER A 155 -20.69 8.17 23.15
C SER A 155 -21.00 8.71 21.76
N TYR A 156 -20.45 8.08 20.70
CA TYR A 156 -20.52 8.57 19.33
C TYR A 156 -20.91 7.46 18.36
N PRO A 157 -22.17 7.40 17.92
CA PRO A 157 -22.66 6.29 17.09
C PRO A 157 -22.09 6.26 15.67
N ASN A 158 -21.50 7.36 15.18
CA ASN A 158 -20.91 7.43 13.83
C ASN A 158 -19.81 8.49 13.75
N LEU A 159 -19.08 8.53 12.60
CA LEU A 159 -17.98 9.48 12.38
C LEU A 159 -18.44 10.95 12.48
N ASP A 160 -19.62 11.29 11.99
CA ASP A 160 -20.11 12.67 12.06
C ASP A 160 -20.29 13.13 13.51
N LYS A 161 -20.83 12.28 14.35
CA LYS A 161 -20.97 12.56 15.79
C LYS A 161 -19.60 12.59 16.47
N TYR A 162 -18.69 11.69 16.11
CA TYR A 162 -17.31 11.69 16.62
C TYR A 162 -16.60 13.02 16.32
N PHE A 163 -16.77 13.57 15.12
CA PHE A 163 -16.14 14.83 14.70
C PHE A 163 -16.95 16.08 15.07
N GLN A 164 -17.99 15.98 15.88
CA GLN A 164 -18.66 17.15 16.43
C GLN A 164 -17.82 17.81 17.54
N GLY A 165 -17.84 19.12 17.59
CA GLY A 165 -17.05 19.91 18.55
C GLY A 165 -15.62 20.16 18.09
N SER A 166 -14.66 20.05 19.01
CA SER A 166 -13.25 20.36 18.76
C SER A 166 -12.43 19.25 18.09
N ARG A 167 -13.03 18.08 17.88
CA ARG A 167 -12.33 16.94 17.26
C ARG A 167 -12.26 17.11 15.75
N THR A 168 -11.04 17.09 15.21
CA THR A 168 -10.81 17.29 13.78
C THR A 168 -10.12 16.10 13.12
N SER A 169 -9.58 15.15 13.90
CA SER A 169 -8.85 14.00 13.38
C SER A 169 -8.99 12.75 14.25
N ILE A 170 -8.74 11.60 13.63
CA ILE A 170 -8.46 10.32 14.28
C ILE A 170 -7.29 9.65 13.55
N ASN A 171 -6.49 8.84 14.24
CA ASN A 171 -5.29 8.22 13.67
C ASN A 171 -5.00 6.84 14.27
N SER A 172 -4.07 6.11 13.67
CA SER A 172 -3.64 4.77 14.08
C SER A 172 -3.06 4.71 15.48
N GLU A 173 -2.48 5.81 15.98
CA GLU A 173 -1.87 5.83 17.31
C GLU A 173 -2.91 5.74 18.43
N ALA A 174 -4.16 6.10 18.15
CA ALA A 174 -5.28 5.89 19.07
C ALA A 174 -5.46 4.41 19.48
N ILE A 175 -5.05 3.47 18.63
CA ILE A 175 -5.09 2.03 18.93
C ILE A 175 -4.04 1.64 19.98
N SER A 176 -2.88 2.29 19.94
CA SER A 176 -1.73 1.99 20.80
C SER A 176 -1.89 2.52 22.21
N VAL A 177 -2.76 3.52 22.40
CA VAL A 177 -2.99 4.18 23.69
C VAL A 177 -4.04 3.39 24.48
N GLY A 178 -3.64 2.30 25.08
CA GLY A 178 -4.50 1.35 25.80
C GLY A 178 -5.29 1.89 27.00
N GLY A 179 -5.28 3.21 27.27
CA GLY A 179 -6.01 3.87 28.35
C GLY A 179 -7.30 4.58 27.94
N TYR A 180 -7.58 4.72 26.65
CA TYR A 180 -8.76 5.41 26.12
C TYR A 180 -9.66 4.46 25.36
N GLY A 181 -10.33 3.56 26.07
CA GLY A 181 -11.12 2.44 25.55
C GLY A 181 -11.96 2.73 24.32
N GLU A 182 -12.59 3.90 24.26
CA GLU A 182 -13.47 4.29 23.17
C GLU A 182 -12.72 4.66 21.88
N TYR A 183 -11.64 5.46 21.97
CA TYR A 183 -10.89 5.92 20.79
C TYR A 183 -10.14 4.80 20.09
N GLY A 184 -9.51 3.91 20.85
CA GLY A 184 -8.86 2.73 20.30
C GLY A 184 -9.84 1.79 19.61
N SER A 185 -11.07 1.70 20.12
CA SER A 185 -12.13 0.91 19.51
C SER A 185 -12.60 1.52 18.19
N PHE A 186 -12.79 2.85 18.11
CA PHE A 186 -13.12 3.52 16.85
C PHE A 186 -12.06 3.30 15.79
N ALA A 187 -10.79 3.50 16.14
CA ALA A 187 -9.69 3.31 15.20
C ALA A 187 -9.66 1.87 14.67
N LYS A 188 -9.89 0.86 15.50
CA LYS A 188 -9.98 -0.54 15.07
C LYS A 188 -11.15 -0.82 14.11
N VAL A 189 -12.33 -0.22 14.37
CA VAL A 189 -13.46 -0.34 13.46
C VAL A 189 -13.14 0.30 12.11
N ILE A 190 -12.52 1.49 12.12
CA ILE A 190 -12.09 2.16 10.90
C ILE A 190 -11.08 1.30 10.16
N GLU A 191 -10.04 0.77 10.81
CA GLU A 191 -9.04 -0.11 10.17
C GLU A 191 -9.67 -1.35 9.55
N LYS A 192 -10.59 -2.00 10.27
CA LYS A 192 -11.33 -3.15 9.73
C LYS A 192 -12.07 -2.76 8.44
N LYS A 193 -12.79 -1.63 8.46
CA LYS A 193 -13.56 -1.16 7.30
C LYS A 193 -12.68 -0.71 6.14
N LEU A 194 -11.56 -0.08 6.41
CA LEU A 194 -10.55 0.25 5.38
C LEU A 194 -10.01 -1.02 4.72
N GLY A 195 -9.69 -2.05 5.52
CA GLY A 195 -9.25 -3.36 5.02
C GLY A 195 -10.30 -4.05 4.15
N GLU A 196 -11.59 -3.99 4.51
CA GLU A 196 -12.70 -4.51 3.70
C GLU A 196 -12.81 -3.80 2.32
N GLN A 197 -12.30 -2.58 2.20
CA GLN A 197 -12.22 -1.82 0.95
C GLN A 197 -10.87 -1.97 0.22
N GLY A 198 -9.99 -2.83 0.69
CA GLY A 198 -8.68 -3.06 0.08
C GLY A 198 -7.60 -2.06 0.53
N ILE A 199 -7.86 -1.19 1.50
CA ILE A 199 -6.85 -0.28 2.05
C ILE A 199 -6.07 -0.99 3.14
N ASN A 200 -4.83 -1.34 2.83
CA ASN A 200 -3.94 -1.99 3.78
C ASN A 200 -3.37 -1.01 4.81
N THR A 201 -3.82 -1.10 6.06
CA THR A 201 -3.33 -0.29 7.18
C THR A 201 -2.31 -1.02 8.06
N ALA A 202 -2.11 -2.33 7.88
CA ALA A 202 -1.22 -3.12 8.73
C ALA A 202 0.25 -2.69 8.58
N GLY A 203 0.91 -2.42 9.71
CA GLY A 203 2.30 -1.95 9.72
C GLY A 203 2.52 -0.55 9.16
N ARG A 204 1.44 0.18 8.91
CA ARG A 204 1.45 1.56 8.41
C ARG A 204 0.79 2.49 9.43
N SER A 205 1.15 3.76 9.42
CA SER A 205 0.44 4.78 10.18
C SER A 205 -0.55 5.51 9.30
N TRP A 206 -1.73 5.76 9.82
CA TRP A 206 -2.77 6.50 9.12
C TRP A 206 -3.34 7.63 9.97
N ARG A 207 -3.87 8.63 9.30
CA ARG A 207 -4.62 9.73 9.89
C ARG A 207 -5.84 10.06 9.03
N MET A 208 -6.98 10.22 9.65
CA MET A 208 -8.18 10.69 9.01
C MET A 208 -8.56 12.05 9.58
N ASP A 209 -8.80 13.02 8.71
CA ASP A 209 -9.20 14.37 9.09
C ASP A 209 -10.55 14.71 8.48
N LYS A 210 -11.39 15.39 9.27
CA LYS A 210 -12.64 15.96 8.78
C LYS A 210 -12.36 17.18 7.90
N THR A 211 -13.00 17.23 6.75
CA THR A 211 -13.10 18.41 5.89
C THR A 211 -14.50 19.01 5.99
N THR A 212 -14.83 20.04 5.21
CA THR A 212 -16.12 20.73 5.30
C THR A 212 -17.33 19.80 5.13
N ASN A 213 -17.24 18.81 4.23
CA ASN A 213 -18.37 17.91 3.92
C ASN A 213 -17.95 16.45 3.78
N THR A 214 -16.72 16.08 4.11
CA THR A 214 -16.18 14.73 3.93
C THR A 214 -14.93 14.54 4.78
N TYR A 215 -14.12 13.53 4.44
CA TYR A 215 -12.89 13.19 5.14
C TYR A 215 -11.72 13.12 4.15
N ASN A 216 -10.51 13.40 4.63
CA ASN A 216 -9.26 13.01 3.99
C ASN A 216 -8.62 11.90 4.80
N LEU A 217 -8.18 10.85 4.13
CA LEU A 217 -7.41 9.79 4.74
C LEU A 217 -5.97 9.89 4.23
N TYR A 218 -5.01 9.86 5.14
CA TYR A 218 -3.58 9.81 4.85
C TYR A 218 -3.02 8.50 5.39
N LEU A 219 -2.17 7.86 4.62
CA LEU A 219 -1.60 6.57 4.95
C LEU A 219 -0.11 6.58 4.57
N THR A 220 0.78 6.19 5.49
CA THR A 220 2.22 6.04 5.14
C THR A 220 2.40 4.92 4.13
N ASP A 221 3.31 5.09 3.17
CA ASP A 221 3.42 4.15 2.06
C ASP A 221 4.01 2.79 2.47
N SER A 222 4.95 2.75 3.42
CA SER A 222 5.68 1.52 3.68
C SER A 222 5.84 1.11 5.13
N LYS A 223 5.68 2.00 6.12
CA LYS A 223 5.94 1.66 7.52
C LYS A 223 5.21 2.53 8.52
N LYS A 224 5.09 2.02 9.74
CA LYS A 224 4.60 2.77 10.87
C LYS A 224 5.60 3.87 11.25
N ILE A 225 5.08 5.06 11.59
CA ILE A 225 5.90 6.15 12.12
C ILE A 225 6.33 5.86 13.55
N THR A 226 7.52 6.35 13.90
CA THR A 226 8.15 6.15 15.21
C THR A 226 8.67 7.48 15.75
N ALA A 227 9.01 7.54 17.02
CA ALA A 227 9.44 8.79 17.68
C ALA A 227 10.74 9.38 17.08
N ASP A 228 11.62 8.55 16.53
CA ASP A 228 12.84 8.98 15.85
C ASP A 228 12.58 9.66 14.49
N MET A 229 11.37 9.52 13.94
CA MET A 229 10.96 10.18 12.70
C MET A 229 10.38 11.58 12.93
N VAL A 230 10.21 12.02 14.15
CA VAL A 230 9.69 13.37 14.45
C VAL A 230 10.56 14.45 13.80
N ASN A 231 9.92 15.46 13.23
CA ASN A 231 10.51 16.50 12.39
C ASN A 231 11.13 16.01 11.07
N SER A 232 10.88 14.76 10.67
CA SER A 232 11.19 14.27 9.33
C SER A 232 9.94 14.20 8.46
N ARG A 233 10.13 14.09 7.15
CA ARG A 233 9.04 13.85 6.20
C ARG A 233 9.04 12.39 5.79
N VAL A 234 7.85 11.80 5.76
CA VAL A 234 7.65 10.41 5.35
C VAL A 234 6.77 10.34 4.10
N PRO A 235 7.05 9.42 3.18
CA PRO A 235 6.18 9.16 2.04
C PRO A 235 4.80 8.70 2.53
N CYS A 236 3.76 9.26 1.92
CA CYS A 236 2.39 8.90 2.23
C CYS A 236 1.44 9.12 1.05
N THR A 237 0.36 8.37 1.07
CA THR A 237 -0.73 8.49 0.11
C THR A 237 -1.92 9.20 0.77
N GLN A 238 -2.44 10.22 0.11
CA GLN A 238 -3.69 10.89 0.47
C GLN A 238 -4.83 10.31 -0.37
N TYR A 239 -5.88 9.86 0.29
CA TYR A 239 -7.17 9.57 -0.32
C TYR A 239 -8.05 10.82 -0.15
N ASP A 240 -8.10 11.64 -1.19
CA ASP A 240 -8.93 12.84 -1.25
C ASP A 240 -10.36 12.44 -1.66
N ILE A 241 -11.17 12.12 -0.66
CA ILE A 241 -12.53 11.62 -0.85
C ILE A 241 -13.42 12.66 -1.53
N LYS A 242 -13.19 13.95 -1.25
CA LYS A 242 -13.97 15.04 -1.84
C LYS A 242 -13.79 15.13 -3.36
N ASN A 243 -12.55 15.02 -3.81
CA ASN A 243 -12.19 15.19 -5.23
C ASN A 243 -12.06 13.86 -5.97
N ASN A 244 -12.33 12.73 -5.30
CA ASN A 244 -12.22 11.38 -5.85
C ASN A 244 -10.82 11.12 -6.45
N LYS A 245 -9.76 11.43 -5.68
CA LYS A 245 -8.37 11.32 -6.11
C LYS A 245 -7.51 10.62 -5.08
N ILE A 246 -6.57 9.83 -5.58
CA ILE A 246 -5.43 9.31 -4.81
C ILE A 246 -4.23 10.18 -5.18
N ILE A 247 -3.55 10.71 -4.18
CA ILE A 247 -2.43 11.66 -4.36
C ILE A 247 -1.25 11.14 -3.54
N HIS A 248 -0.14 10.83 -4.20
CA HIS A 248 1.11 10.49 -3.52
C HIS A 248 1.86 11.76 -3.13
N GLY A 249 2.60 11.68 -2.03
CA GLY A 249 3.33 12.83 -1.53
C GLY A 249 4.09 12.53 -0.24
N THR A 250 4.38 13.57 0.50
CA THR A 250 5.07 13.43 1.79
C THR A 250 4.37 14.25 2.87
N MET A 251 4.43 13.76 4.12
CA MET A 251 3.98 14.49 5.31
C MET A 251 5.07 14.55 6.37
N GLU A 252 5.05 15.62 7.15
CA GLU A 252 5.89 15.75 8.33
C GLU A 252 5.33 14.93 9.48
N VAL A 253 6.21 14.32 10.28
CA VAL A 253 5.86 13.65 11.53
C VAL A 253 6.05 14.62 12.69
N ILE A 254 5.03 14.80 13.50
CA ILE A 254 5.06 15.67 14.69
C ILE A 254 4.68 14.88 15.94
N MET A 255 5.03 15.43 17.11
CA MET A 255 4.49 14.94 18.37
C MET A 255 3.15 15.63 18.67
N GLU A 256 2.10 14.86 18.83
CA GLU A 256 0.77 15.35 19.21
C GLU A 256 0.34 14.76 20.54
N ARG A 257 -0.24 15.60 21.40
CA ARG A 257 -0.77 15.13 22.67
C ARG A 257 -2.07 14.35 22.44
N GLN A 258 -2.09 13.10 22.88
CA GLN A 258 -3.27 12.25 22.85
C GLN A 258 -3.48 11.71 24.27
N GLY A 259 -4.51 12.22 24.94
CA GLY A 259 -4.75 11.91 26.32
C GLY A 259 -3.62 12.40 27.24
N ASP A 260 -3.02 11.48 28.01
CA ASP A 260 -1.95 11.79 28.96
C ASP A 260 -0.55 11.68 28.35
N GLY A 261 -0.43 11.26 27.08
CA GLY A 261 0.84 11.05 26.40
C GLY A 261 1.03 11.90 25.14
N TYR A 262 2.28 11.92 24.66
CA TYR A 262 2.64 12.48 23.35
C TYR A 262 3.03 11.33 22.42
N TYR A 263 2.49 11.35 21.21
CA TYR A 263 2.69 10.29 20.21
C TYR A 263 3.09 10.89 18.86
N PRO A 264 3.96 10.19 18.09
CA PRO A 264 4.29 10.62 16.75
C PRO A 264 3.07 10.44 15.85
N VAL A 265 2.67 11.47 15.12
CA VAL A 265 1.54 11.46 14.21
C VAL A 265 1.87 12.18 12.91
N LEU A 266 1.16 11.86 11.84
CA LEU A 266 1.21 12.61 10.58
C LEU A 266 0.63 14.01 10.76
N ASN A 267 1.36 15.04 10.34
CA ASN A 267 0.89 16.43 10.39
C ASN A 267 0.00 16.74 9.16
N ASN A 268 -1.31 16.77 9.35
CA ASN A 268 -2.28 16.98 8.28
C ASN A 268 -2.13 18.31 7.51
N LYS A 269 -1.48 19.30 8.10
CA LYS A 269 -1.23 20.60 7.48
C LYS A 269 0.04 20.63 6.62
N SER A 270 0.82 19.57 6.64
CA SER A 270 2.15 19.52 6.00
C SER A 270 2.18 18.66 4.73
N PHE A 271 1.04 18.15 4.26
CA PHE A 271 1.03 17.31 3.05
C PHE A 271 1.53 18.10 1.84
N VAL A 272 2.51 17.54 1.15
CA VAL A 272 3.07 18.08 -0.09
C VAL A 272 2.96 16.97 -1.14
N PRO A 273 2.15 17.18 -2.19
CA PRO A 273 2.06 16.24 -3.31
C PRO A 273 3.40 16.09 -4.01
N ASP A 274 3.65 14.91 -4.54
CA ASP A 274 4.75 14.71 -5.48
C ASP A 274 4.51 15.54 -6.74
N LYS A 275 5.58 16.02 -7.35
CA LYS A 275 5.48 16.74 -8.62
C LYS A 275 5.13 15.74 -9.72
N GLU A 276 4.09 16.05 -10.48
CA GLU A 276 3.70 15.31 -11.68
C GLU A 276 4.83 15.26 -12.73
#